data_c2efaaedc8275865dc1ad385673860df
#
_entry.id   c2efaaedc8275865dc1ad385673860df
#
_cell.length_a   1.000
_cell.length_b   1.000
_cell.length_c   1.000
_cell.angle_alpha   90.00
_cell.angle_beta   90.00
_cell.angle_gamma   90.00
#
_symmetry.space_group_name_H-M   'P 1'
#
loop_
_entity.id
_entity.type
_entity.pdbx_description
1 polymer ?
#
loop_
_entity_poly.entity_id
_entity_poly.type
_entity_poly.pdbx_seq_one_letter_code
_entity_poly.pdbx_strand_id
1 'polypeptide(L)'
;LQNRGIPALSMTGRQVGLQTDSTHTRARITSIDVRRAREMLQEGYVIVVAGFQGINPQGDVTTLGRGGSDTSAVALAVALNAKQCEIYTDVDGVYTADPRIVPQARRLDMVSYDEMLEMASLGAKVLQIRCVEFAHKYKMPLLVKSSFKEKEKGKGTLICEEDTKMEQ
;
A
#
# COMPACT_ATOMS: atom_id res chain seq x y z
N LEU A 1 -2.14 18.28 -10.86
CA LEU A 1 -3.55 18.26 -10.49
C LEU A 1 -4.12 19.68 -10.52
N GLN A 2 -3.56 20.61 -9.78
CA GLN A 2 -4.03 22.01 -9.70
C GLN A 2 -4.14 22.67 -11.09
N ASN A 3 -3.17 22.47 -11.98
CA ASN A 3 -3.21 22.95 -13.37
C ASN A 3 -4.37 22.35 -14.20
N ARG A 4 -5.02 21.32 -13.70
CA ARG A 4 -6.22 20.69 -14.31
C ARG A 4 -7.51 21.05 -13.55
N GLY A 5 -7.45 22.06 -12.66
CA GLY A 5 -8.60 22.47 -11.85
C GLY A 5 -8.99 21.49 -10.73
N ILE A 6 -8.12 20.52 -10.41
CA ILE A 6 -8.37 19.55 -9.33
C ILE A 6 -7.71 20.10 -8.06
N PRO A 7 -8.48 20.39 -6.98
CA PRO A 7 -7.92 20.78 -5.70
C PRO A 7 -6.97 19.69 -5.19
N ALA A 8 -5.73 20.04 -4.89
CA ALA A 8 -4.73 19.10 -4.44
C ALA A 8 -3.79 19.74 -3.41
N LEU A 9 -3.39 18.94 -2.44
CA LEU A 9 -2.51 19.34 -1.34
C LEU A 9 -1.44 18.28 -1.13
N SER A 10 -0.18 18.69 -0.92
CA SER A 10 0.89 17.79 -0.52
C SER A 10 1.06 17.79 0.99
N MET A 11 1.30 16.61 1.58
CA MET A 11 1.56 16.42 3.00
C MET A 11 2.79 15.54 3.22
N THR A 12 3.64 15.90 4.16
CA THR A 12 4.68 15.01 4.70
C THR A 12 4.06 13.98 5.66
N GLY A 13 4.84 12.96 6.06
CA GLY A 13 4.41 12.00 7.10
C GLY A 13 4.00 12.70 8.39
N ARG A 14 4.74 13.76 8.80
CA ARG A 14 4.37 14.61 9.95
C ARG A 14 3.01 15.28 9.77
N GLN A 15 2.78 15.88 8.62
CA GLN A 15 1.55 16.65 8.36
C GLN A 15 0.31 15.76 8.24
N VAL A 16 0.47 14.51 7.80
CA VAL A 16 -0.60 13.51 7.77
C VAL A 16 -0.75 12.75 9.08
N GLY A 17 0.11 13.08 10.09
CA GLY A 17 0.02 12.54 11.43
C GLY A 17 0.58 11.14 11.62
N LEU A 18 1.53 10.70 10.77
CA LEU A 18 2.15 9.38 10.86
C LEU A 18 3.21 9.37 11.95
N GLN A 19 2.89 8.77 13.10
CA GLN A 19 3.78 8.63 14.25
C GLN A 19 4.53 7.30 14.19
N THR A 20 5.79 7.31 14.63
CA THR A 20 6.65 6.12 14.66
C THR A 20 7.37 5.99 16.00
N ASP A 21 7.99 4.83 16.21
CA ASP A 21 9.03 4.69 17.23
C ASP A 21 10.32 5.43 16.82
N SER A 22 11.34 5.40 17.68
CA SER A 22 12.63 6.10 17.47
C SER A 22 13.68 5.26 16.73
N THR A 23 13.28 4.18 16.04
CA THR A 23 14.20 3.36 15.24
C THR A 23 14.38 3.97 13.86
N HIS A 24 15.27 4.95 13.72
CA HIS A 24 15.35 5.88 12.58
C HIS A 24 15.31 5.26 11.17
N THR A 25 15.94 4.10 10.93
CA THR A 25 16.05 3.51 9.58
C THR A 25 15.08 2.36 9.32
N ARG A 26 14.38 1.89 10.37
CA ARG A 26 13.43 0.76 10.33
C ARG A 26 12.27 1.00 11.29
N ALA A 27 11.82 2.24 11.36
CA ALA A 27 10.78 2.67 12.28
C ALA A 27 9.48 1.88 12.09
N ARG A 28 8.78 1.69 13.20
CA ARG A 28 7.43 1.10 13.22
C ARG A 28 6.40 2.19 13.40
N ILE A 29 5.34 2.13 12.63
CA ILE A 29 4.20 3.02 12.79
C ILE A 29 3.51 2.68 14.12
N THR A 30 3.41 3.65 15.01
CA THR A 30 2.77 3.51 16.33
C THR A 30 1.33 4.01 16.32
N SER A 31 1.06 5.08 15.59
CA SER A 31 -0.28 5.63 15.39
C SER A 31 -0.33 6.53 14.16
N ILE A 32 -1.54 6.83 13.67
CA ILE A 32 -1.76 7.81 12.59
C ILE A 32 -2.95 8.68 12.96
N ASP A 33 -2.72 9.98 13.06
CA ASP A 33 -3.79 10.96 13.27
C ASP A 33 -4.22 11.59 11.94
N VAL A 34 -5.21 10.97 11.32
CA VAL A 34 -5.71 11.39 9.99
C VAL A 34 -6.78 12.48 10.02
N ARG A 35 -7.03 13.14 11.16
CA ARG A 35 -8.11 14.15 11.26
C ARG A 35 -8.00 15.21 10.17
N ARG A 36 -6.83 15.85 10.06
CA ARG A 36 -6.58 16.87 9.03
C ARG A 36 -6.72 16.34 7.60
N ALA A 37 -6.21 15.14 7.34
CA ALA A 37 -6.34 14.52 6.02
C ALA A 37 -7.81 14.25 5.68
N ARG A 38 -8.58 13.77 6.66
CA ARG A 38 -10.01 13.49 6.48
C ARG A 38 -10.81 14.75 6.20
N GLU A 39 -10.53 15.85 6.91
CA GLU A 39 -11.16 17.16 6.67
C GLU A 39 -10.91 17.63 5.23
N MET A 40 -9.66 17.60 4.77
CA MET A 40 -9.31 17.98 3.41
C MET A 40 -9.96 17.09 2.34
N LEU A 41 -10.03 15.78 2.58
CA LEU A 41 -10.72 14.86 1.68
C LEU A 41 -12.23 15.16 1.61
N GLN A 42 -12.86 15.53 2.72
CA GLN A 42 -14.28 15.91 2.76
C GLN A 42 -14.55 17.23 2.02
N GLU A 43 -13.56 18.14 2.01
CA GLU A 43 -13.60 19.38 1.22
C GLU A 43 -13.30 19.15 -0.29
N GLY A 44 -13.08 17.90 -0.71
CA GLY A 44 -12.85 17.52 -2.09
C GLY A 44 -11.41 17.64 -2.57
N TYR A 45 -10.43 17.79 -1.67
CA TYR A 45 -9.02 17.81 -2.04
C TYR A 45 -8.50 16.40 -2.33
N VAL A 46 -7.60 16.31 -3.31
CA VAL A 46 -6.71 15.17 -3.48
C VAL A 46 -5.45 15.40 -2.64
N ILE A 47 -5.12 14.46 -1.76
CA ILE A 47 -3.95 14.57 -0.90
C ILE A 47 -2.82 13.72 -1.47
N VAL A 48 -1.67 14.36 -1.72
CA VAL A 48 -0.43 13.69 -2.11
C VAL A 48 0.46 13.57 -0.88
N VAL A 49 0.62 12.36 -0.36
CA VAL A 49 1.41 12.12 0.86
C VAL A 49 2.80 11.62 0.51
N ALA A 50 3.83 12.26 1.08
CA ALA A 50 5.19 11.72 1.05
C ALA A 50 5.24 10.47 1.95
N GLY A 51 5.18 9.30 1.36
CA GLY A 51 5.30 8.02 2.06
C GLY A 51 6.70 7.74 2.60
N PHE A 52 6.93 6.52 3.11
CA PHE A 52 8.22 6.04 3.62
C PHE A 52 8.71 6.68 4.93
N GLN A 53 8.13 7.76 5.39
CA GLN A 53 8.58 8.53 6.54
C GLN A 53 7.47 8.77 7.56
N GLY A 54 7.86 8.95 8.81
CA GLY A 54 7.02 9.39 9.90
C GLY A 54 7.81 10.27 10.87
N ILE A 55 7.27 10.49 12.05
CA ILE A 55 7.87 11.31 13.09
C ILE A 55 7.86 10.55 14.41
N ASN A 56 9.00 10.59 15.12
CA ASN A 56 9.11 10.00 16.45
C ASN A 56 8.57 10.96 17.55
N PRO A 57 8.46 10.52 18.81
CA PRO A 57 8.00 11.37 19.91
C PRO A 57 8.89 12.60 20.17
N GLN A 58 10.16 12.57 19.76
CA GLN A 58 11.10 13.69 19.90
C GLN A 58 10.93 14.74 18.80
N GLY A 59 10.12 14.43 17.76
CA GLY A 59 9.89 15.32 16.65
C GLY A 59 10.84 15.11 15.46
N ASP A 60 11.69 14.08 15.52
CA ASP A 60 12.61 13.74 14.43
C ASP A 60 11.92 12.94 13.32
N VAL A 61 12.34 13.18 12.09
CA VAL A 61 11.89 12.37 10.96
C VAL A 61 12.56 11.00 10.99
N THR A 62 11.74 9.96 10.89
CA THR A 62 12.17 8.57 10.82
C THR A 62 11.79 7.94 9.48
N THR A 63 12.49 6.90 9.06
CA THR A 63 12.15 6.14 7.86
C THR A 63 11.72 4.72 8.20
N LEU A 64 10.76 4.21 7.43
CA LEU A 64 10.15 2.90 7.67
C LEU A 64 11.00 1.73 7.14
N GLY A 65 12.08 2.03 6.44
CA GLY A 65 12.97 1.03 5.83
C GLY A 65 12.40 0.44 4.54
N ARG A 66 12.97 -0.67 4.09
CA ARG A 66 12.60 -1.30 2.81
C ARG A 66 11.09 -1.60 2.76
N GLY A 67 10.44 -1.25 1.64
CA GLY A 67 8.98 -1.37 1.45
C GLY A 67 8.15 -0.41 2.31
N GLY A 68 8.80 0.63 2.86
CA GLY A 68 8.14 1.59 3.74
C GLY A 68 7.09 2.45 3.03
N SER A 69 7.20 2.67 1.71
CA SER A 69 6.17 3.37 0.92
C SER A 69 4.87 2.58 0.89
N ASP A 70 4.93 1.29 0.59
CA ASP A 70 3.77 0.41 0.57
C ASP A 70 3.16 0.30 1.96
N THR A 71 4.03 0.12 3.00
CA THR A 71 3.57 0.07 4.39
C THR A 71 2.87 1.36 4.81
N SER A 72 3.39 2.53 4.44
CA SER A 72 2.74 3.81 4.75
C SER A 72 1.43 4.00 3.98
N ALA A 73 1.34 3.54 2.73
CA ALA A 73 0.12 3.60 1.94
C ALA A 73 -1.00 2.76 2.56
N VAL A 74 -0.69 1.51 2.91
CA VAL A 74 -1.67 0.61 3.57
C VAL A 74 -2.09 1.15 4.93
N ALA A 75 -1.14 1.64 5.74
CA ALA A 75 -1.45 2.20 7.06
C ALA A 75 -2.37 3.43 6.96
N LEU A 76 -2.14 4.31 5.97
CA LEU A 76 -3.02 5.45 5.70
C LEU A 76 -4.40 4.99 5.21
N ALA A 77 -4.47 4.00 4.31
CA ALA A 77 -5.72 3.46 3.83
C ALA A 77 -6.57 2.90 4.99
N VAL A 78 -5.94 2.15 5.90
CA VAL A 78 -6.59 1.65 7.12
C VAL A 78 -7.09 2.79 8.01
N ALA A 79 -6.24 3.77 8.30
CA ALA A 79 -6.59 4.89 9.18
C ALA A 79 -7.71 5.77 8.61
N LEU A 80 -7.80 5.88 7.28
CA LEU A 80 -8.84 6.61 6.57
C LEU A 80 -10.12 5.79 6.35
N ASN A 81 -10.15 4.51 6.68
CA ASN A 81 -11.22 3.56 6.34
C ASN A 81 -11.48 3.50 4.83
N ALA A 82 -10.43 3.45 4.03
CA ALA A 82 -10.53 3.31 2.60
C ALA A 82 -11.13 1.94 2.23
N LYS A 83 -11.81 1.86 1.08
CA LYS A 83 -12.38 0.61 0.58
C LYS A 83 -11.32 -0.39 0.15
N GLN A 84 -10.20 0.11 -0.39
CA GLN A 84 -9.03 -0.66 -0.81
C GLN A 84 -7.80 0.24 -0.89
N CYS A 85 -6.61 -0.35 -0.92
CA CYS A 85 -5.35 0.32 -1.21
C CYS A 85 -4.81 -0.18 -2.56
N GLU A 86 -4.57 0.73 -3.50
CA GLU A 86 -3.99 0.40 -4.80
C GLU A 86 -2.48 0.64 -4.78
N ILE A 87 -1.69 -0.37 -5.15
CA ILE A 87 -0.24 -0.28 -5.27
C ILE A 87 0.12 -0.30 -6.76
N TYR A 88 0.60 0.82 -7.25
CA TYR A 88 1.08 0.95 -8.61
C TYR A 88 2.59 0.70 -8.65
N THR A 89 3.02 -0.29 -9.43
CA THR A 89 4.41 -0.75 -9.50
C THR A 89 4.83 -1.03 -10.96
N ASP A 90 6.02 -1.56 -11.17
CA ASP A 90 6.57 -1.91 -12.47
C ASP A 90 6.05 -3.24 -13.03
N VAL A 91 5.32 -4.02 -12.22
CA VAL A 91 4.63 -5.25 -12.64
C VAL A 91 3.12 -5.05 -12.65
N ASP A 92 2.40 -5.85 -13.42
CA ASP A 92 0.94 -5.74 -13.60
C ASP A 92 0.13 -6.66 -12.67
N GLY A 93 0.78 -7.25 -11.67
CA GLY A 93 0.16 -8.10 -10.67
C GLY A 93 1.09 -9.17 -10.14
N VAL A 94 0.52 -10.14 -9.43
CA VAL A 94 1.19 -11.31 -8.90
C VAL A 94 1.02 -12.46 -9.88
N TYR A 95 2.09 -13.23 -10.11
CA TYR A 95 2.11 -14.34 -11.06
C TYR A 95 2.38 -15.66 -10.36
N THR A 96 1.97 -16.77 -10.98
CA THR A 96 2.25 -18.14 -10.50
C THR A 96 3.75 -18.46 -10.43
N ALA A 97 4.56 -17.78 -11.23
CA ALA A 97 6.03 -17.81 -11.23
C ALA A 97 6.54 -16.50 -11.84
N ASP A 98 7.86 -16.24 -11.79
CA ASP A 98 8.44 -15.10 -12.51
C ASP A 98 8.30 -15.30 -14.04
N PRO A 99 7.52 -14.48 -14.75
CA PRO A 99 7.28 -14.64 -16.18
C PRO A 99 8.54 -14.43 -17.03
N ARG A 100 9.60 -13.84 -16.48
CA ARG A 100 10.91 -13.71 -17.15
C ARG A 100 11.68 -15.02 -17.15
N ILE A 101 11.37 -15.92 -16.21
CA ILE A 101 12.00 -17.24 -16.07
C ILE A 101 11.08 -18.33 -16.63
N VAL A 102 9.78 -18.25 -16.35
CA VAL A 102 8.76 -19.20 -16.76
C VAL A 102 7.75 -18.50 -17.69
N PRO A 103 7.93 -18.57 -19.02
CA PRO A 103 7.06 -17.87 -19.98
C PRO A 103 5.58 -18.27 -19.90
N GLN A 104 5.27 -19.44 -19.35
CA GLN A 104 3.90 -19.95 -19.15
C GLN A 104 3.27 -19.43 -17.84
N ALA A 105 4.00 -18.66 -17.05
CA ALA A 105 3.46 -18.07 -15.81
C ALA A 105 2.22 -17.22 -16.11
N ARG A 106 1.19 -17.40 -15.30
CA ARG A 106 -0.08 -16.69 -15.44
C ARG A 106 -0.25 -15.72 -14.31
N ARG A 107 -0.77 -14.53 -14.60
CA ARG A 107 -1.17 -13.58 -13.57
C ARG A 107 -2.36 -14.15 -12.80
N LEU A 108 -2.32 -13.98 -11.50
CA LEU A 108 -3.42 -14.32 -10.60
C LEU A 108 -4.35 -13.10 -10.49
N ASP A 109 -5.64 -13.32 -10.66
CA ASP A 109 -6.62 -12.23 -10.49
C ASP A 109 -6.84 -11.92 -9.01
N MET A 110 -6.73 -12.95 -8.15
CA MET A 110 -6.88 -12.85 -6.70
C MET A 110 -5.89 -13.77 -5.99
N VAL A 111 -5.43 -13.35 -4.82
CA VAL A 111 -4.54 -14.10 -3.93
C VAL A 111 -4.96 -13.79 -2.49
N SER A 112 -5.00 -14.78 -1.62
CA SER A 112 -5.24 -14.54 -0.19
C SER A 112 -4.03 -13.87 0.47
N TYR A 113 -4.25 -13.25 1.64
CA TYR A 113 -3.13 -12.68 2.40
C TYR A 113 -2.10 -13.73 2.78
N ASP A 114 -2.54 -14.94 3.16
CA ASP A 114 -1.65 -16.02 3.58
C ASP A 114 -0.81 -16.53 2.42
N GLU A 115 -1.41 -16.78 1.25
CA GLU A 115 -0.68 -17.13 0.03
C GLU A 115 0.32 -16.04 -0.36
N MET A 116 -0.07 -14.76 -0.27
CA MET A 116 0.84 -13.65 -0.60
C MET A 116 2.02 -13.59 0.40
N LEU A 117 1.77 -13.85 1.68
CA LEU A 117 2.83 -13.92 2.70
C LEU A 117 3.81 -15.06 2.44
N GLU A 118 3.29 -16.24 2.07
CA GLU A 118 4.13 -17.39 1.69
C GLU A 118 4.97 -17.05 0.44
N MET A 119 4.35 -16.54 -0.61
CA MET A 119 5.03 -16.13 -1.83
C MET A 119 6.12 -15.07 -1.56
N ALA A 120 5.83 -14.09 -0.72
CA ALA A 120 6.79 -13.04 -0.34
C ALA A 120 7.96 -13.61 0.48
N SER A 121 7.71 -14.57 1.36
CA SER A 121 8.74 -15.25 2.17
C SER A 121 9.67 -16.09 1.31
N LEU A 122 9.16 -16.69 0.24
CA LEU A 122 9.90 -17.51 -0.73
C LEU A 122 10.60 -16.67 -1.82
N GLY A 123 10.49 -15.34 -1.75
CA GLY A 123 11.24 -14.43 -2.61
C GLY A 123 10.44 -13.70 -3.70
N ALA A 124 9.13 -13.81 -3.72
CA ALA A 124 8.31 -12.95 -4.58
C ALA A 124 8.44 -11.48 -4.12
N LYS A 125 9.02 -10.64 -5.01
CA LYS A 125 9.39 -9.25 -4.67
C LYS A 125 8.33 -8.22 -5.03
N VAL A 126 7.10 -8.63 -5.29
CA VAL A 126 6.02 -7.73 -5.73
C VAL A 126 5.58 -6.81 -4.59
N LEU A 127 5.40 -7.39 -3.40
CA LEU A 127 5.08 -6.65 -2.17
C LEU A 127 6.03 -7.04 -1.04
N GLN A 128 6.25 -6.12 -0.12
CA GLN A 128 7.03 -6.40 1.09
C GLN A 128 6.17 -7.09 2.13
N ILE A 129 6.72 -8.09 2.82
CA ILE A 129 6.03 -8.89 3.84
C ILE A 129 5.30 -7.99 4.85
N ARG A 130 5.97 -6.98 5.41
CA ARG A 130 5.38 -6.05 6.40
C ARG A 130 4.12 -5.33 5.89
N CYS A 131 4.07 -5.01 4.60
CA CYS A 131 2.90 -4.39 3.99
C CYS A 131 1.71 -5.37 3.97
N VAL A 132 1.96 -6.61 3.58
CA VAL A 132 0.93 -7.68 3.52
C VAL A 132 0.46 -8.05 4.92
N GLU A 133 1.37 -8.21 5.90
CA GLU A 133 1.04 -8.44 7.31
C GLU A 133 0.12 -7.35 7.87
N PHE A 134 0.43 -6.09 7.54
CA PHE A 134 -0.38 -4.96 8.00
C PHE A 134 -1.77 -4.97 7.34
N ALA A 135 -1.83 -5.24 6.04
CA ALA A 135 -3.09 -5.37 5.30
C ALA A 135 -3.94 -6.52 5.84
N HIS A 136 -3.34 -7.69 6.08
CA HIS A 136 -4.03 -8.85 6.66
C HIS A 136 -4.61 -8.54 8.04
N LYS A 137 -3.79 -7.96 8.93
CA LYS A 137 -4.23 -7.61 10.30
C LYS A 137 -5.47 -6.72 10.32
N TYR A 138 -5.58 -5.79 9.39
CA TYR A 138 -6.67 -4.81 9.33
C TYR A 138 -7.68 -5.11 8.23
N LYS A 139 -7.57 -6.25 7.56
CA LYS A 139 -8.44 -6.69 6.45
C LYS A 139 -8.60 -5.63 5.35
N MET A 140 -7.48 -4.96 5.03
CA MET A 140 -7.43 -3.93 4.00
C MET A 140 -7.13 -4.57 2.63
N PRO A 141 -8.08 -4.61 1.68
CA PRO A 141 -7.83 -5.16 0.36
C PRO A 141 -6.73 -4.37 -0.37
N LEU A 142 -5.78 -5.08 -0.97
CA LEU A 142 -4.71 -4.50 -1.77
C LEU A 142 -4.95 -4.86 -3.24
N LEU A 143 -4.83 -3.88 -4.13
CA LEU A 143 -4.90 -4.12 -5.57
C LEU A 143 -3.57 -3.71 -6.21
N VAL A 144 -2.80 -4.68 -6.67
CA VAL A 144 -1.51 -4.47 -7.34
C VAL A 144 -1.73 -4.25 -8.83
N LYS A 145 -1.23 -3.14 -9.34
CA LYS A 145 -1.39 -2.70 -10.74
C LYS A 145 -0.08 -2.20 -11.34
N SER A 146 0.03 -2.26 -12.66
CA SER A 146 1.12 -1.62 -13.39
C SER A 146 0.92 -0.10 -13.46
N SER A 147 2.01 0.66 -13.20
CA SER A 147 2.07 2.09 -13.45
C SER A 147 2.27 2.45 -14.93
N PHE A 148 2.62 1.48 -15.81
CA PHE A 148 2.98 1.69 -17.21
C PHE A 148 1.87 1.30 -18.21
N LYS A 149 0.89 0.48 -17.82
CA LYS A 149 -0.13 -0.04 -18.73
C LYS A 149 -1.46 0.70 -18.61
N GLU A 150 -1.62 1.80 -19.36
CA GLU A 150 -2.90 2.55 -19.38
C GLU A 150 -4.07 1.75 -19.97
N LYS A 151 -3.83 0.83 -20.91
CA LYS A 151 -4.87 0.08 -21.61
C LYS A 151 -5.54 -1.01 -20.78
N GLU A 152 -4.95 -1.39 -19.65
CA GLU A 152 -5.48 -2.41 -18.74
C GLU A 152 -6.08 -1.79 -17.47
N LYS A 153 -6.78 -0.65 -17.61
CA LYS A 153 -7.48 0.00 -16.49
C LYS A 153 -8.39 -1.01 -15.77
N GLY A 154 -8.10 -1.26 -14.51
CA GLY A 154 -8.88 -2.18 -13.66
C GLY A 154 -8.32 -3.60 -13.55
N LYS A 155 -7.38 -4.02 -14.40
CA LYS A 155 -6.72 -5.32 -14.26
C LYS A 155 -5.53 -5.21 -13.31
N GLY A 156 -5.37 -6.22 -12.47
CA GLY A 156 -4.31 -6.33 -11.49
C GLY A 156 -4.50 -7.62 -10.71
N THR A 157 -3.82 -7.75 -9.58
CA THR A 157 -4.06 -8.82 -8.61
C THR A 157 -4.66 -8.23 -7.34
N LEU A 158 -5.84 -8.70 -6.97
CA LEU A 158 -6.48 -8.36 -5.70
C LEU A 158 -5.93 -9.28 -4.60
N ILE A 159 -5.46 -8.70 -3.50
CA ILE A 159 -5.03 -9.43 -2.31
C ILE A 159 -6.03 -9.10 -1.21
N CYS A 160 -6.72 -10.11 -0.72
CA CYS A 160 -7.78 -9.98 0.27
C CYS A 160 -7.90 -11.24 1.14
N GLU A 161 -8.87 -11.27 2.03
CA GLU A 161 -9.21 -12.48 2.78
C GLU A 161 -9.72 -13.57 1.84
N GLU A 162 -9.41 -14.82 2.13
CA GLU A 162 -9.92 -15.97 1.40
C GLU A 162 -11.45 -16.04 1.57
N ASP A 163 -12.19 -15.80 0.50
CA ASP A 163 -13.64 -16.00 0.53
C ASP A 163 -13.91 -17.51 0.47
N THR A 164 -14.43 -18.09 1.53
CA THR A 164 -14.85 -19.50 1.65
C THR A 164 -15.87 -19.94 0.56
N LYS A 165 -16.18 -19.08 -0.39
CA LYS A 165 -17.09 -19.32 -1.52
C LYS A 165 -16.42 -19.77 -2.82
N MET A 166 -15.08 -19.92 -2.84
CA MET A 166 -14.36 -20.37 -4.05
C MET A 166 -14.19 -21.90 -4.16
N GLU A 167 -14.70 -22.70 -3.21
CA GLU A 167 -14.69 -24.15 -3.23
C GLU A 167 -16.01 -24.78 -3.74
N GLN A 168 -16.68 -24.15 -4.73
CA GLN A 168 -17.80 -24.80 -5.41
C GLN A 168 -17.69 -24.69 -6.93
#